data_bebea18a7b7997450580eacf640a5e4d
#
_entry.id   bebea18a7b7997450580eacf640a5e4d
#
_cell.length_a   1.000
_cell.length_b   1.000
_cell.length_c   1.000
_cell.angle_alpha   90.00
_cell.angle_beta   90.00
_cell.angle_gamma   90.00
#
_symmetry.space_group_name_H-M   'P 1'
#
loop_
_entity.id
_entity.type
_entity.pdbx_description
1 polymer ?
#
loop_
_entity_poly.entity_id
_entity_poly.type
_entity_poly.pdbx_seq_one_letter_code
_entity_poly.pdbx_strand_id
1 'polypeptide(L)'
;ITVPLSTGLALLISAGLSSIKKLRNLFQTVYFLPYVTNTLAVGLVFMILFKKTAYTDGLVNLMINWFGGKSVDFIDGPYWAKMFVLCFYTIWIVMPFKVLILTSALASVDQNYYNAARIDGTSKFRIFTRITLPLISPMIFYLVITGFIGAFKAYSDAVALFGTDLNAAEMNT
;
A
#
# COMPACT_ATOMS: atom_id res chain seq x y z
N ILE A 1 6.76 -7.62 -7.13
CA ILE A 1 5.34 -7.88 -6.76
C ILE A 1 4.75 -6.66 -6.02
N THR A 2 5.44 -6.09 -5.03
CA THR A 2 4.94 -4.97 -4.19
C THR A 2 4.61 -3.71 -5.00
N VAL A 3 5.43 -3.34 -5.99
CA VAL A 3 5.25 -2.10 -6.78
C VAL A 3 3.98 -2.11 -7.62
N PRO A 4 3.71 -3.12 -8.49
CA PRO A 4 2.48 -3.13 -9.27
C PRO A 4 1.24 -3.28 -8.38
N LEU A 5 1.32 -4.10 -7.32
CA LEU A 5 0.20 -4.31 -6.42
C LEU A 5 -0.16 -3.03 -5.65
N SER A 6 0.83 -2.34 -5.06
CA SER A 6 0.61 -1.08 -4.34
C SER A 6 0.11 0.04 -5.27
N THR A 7 0.60 0.09 -6.52
CA THR A 7 0.15 1.10 -7.49
C THR A 7 -1.29 0.81 -7.96
N GLY A 8 -1.62 -0.45 -8.19
CA GLY A 8 -2.99 -0.86 -8.53
C GLY A 8 -4.00 -0.59 -7.41
N LEU A 9 -3.65 -0.95 -6.17
CA LEU A 9 -4.47 -0.65 -5.00
C LEU A 9 -4.63 0.85 -4.77
N ALA A 10 -3.55 1.62 -4.89
CA ALA A 10 -3.59 3.08 -4.77
C ALA A 10 -4.49 3.71 -5.85
N LEU A 11 -4.49 3.19 -7.07
CA LEU A 11 -5.37 3.65 -8.14
C LEU A 11 -6.84 3.38 -7.82
N LEU A 12 -7.17 2.19 -7.33
CA LEU A 12 -8.53 1.84 -6.92
C LEU A 12 -9.02 2.73 -5.77
N ILE A 13 -8.20 2.92 -4.74
CA ILE A 13 -8.52 3.79 -3.60
C ILE A 13 -8.69 5.23 -4.07
N SER A 14 -7.79 5.75 -4.92
CA SER A 14 -7.86 7.12 -5.43
C SER A 14 -9.11 7.35 -6.27
N ALA A 15 -9.50 6.39 -7.12
CA ALA A 15 -10.73 6.43 -7.89
C ALA A 15 -11.96 6.43 -6.98
N GLY A 16 -11.97 5.63 -5.92
CA GLY A 16 -13.01 5.63 -4.90
C GLY A 16 -13.08 6.96 -4.15
N LEU A 17 -11.95 7.49 -3.67
CA LEU A 17 -11.88 8.77 -2.95
C LEU A 17 -12.31 9.96 -3.82
N SER A 18 -12.02 9.92 -5.12
CA SER A 18 -12.44 10.98 -6.05
C SER A 18 -13.97 11.11 -6.15
N SER A 19 -14.70 10.04 -5.82
CA SER A 19 -16.16 10.01 -5.81
C SER A 19 -16.76 10.66 -4.54
N ILE A 20 -15.97 10.78 -3.45
CA ILE A 20 -16.45 11.26 -2.14
C ILE A 20 -15.99 12.69 -1.91
N LYS A 21 -16.83 13.69 -2.27
CA LYS A 21 -16.45 15.11 -2.20
C LYS A 21 -16.28 15.66 -0.77
N LYS A 22 -17.17 15.28 0.16
CA LYS A 22 -17.24 15.92 1.50
C LYS A 22 -16.17 15.49 2.50
N LEU A 23 -15.69 14.25 2.44
CA LEU A 23 -14.74 13.69 3.42
C LEU A 23 -13.34 13.46 2.84
N ARG A 24 -13.11 13.87 1.60
CA ARG A 24 -11.84 13.66 0.87
C ARG A 24 -10.63 14.16 1.66
N ASN A 25 -10.70 15.39 2.18
CA ASN A 25 -9.57 15.98 2.90
C ASN A 25 -9.30 15.25 4.23
N LEU A 26 -10.35 14.86 4.95
CA LEU A 26 -10.21 14.11 6.19
C LEU A 26 -9.55 12.73 5.93
N PHE A 27 -10.06 12.00 4.94
CA PHE A 27 -9.46 10.71 4.56
C PHE A 27 -8.02 10.85 4.08
N GLN A 28 -7.69 11.88 3.30
CA GLN A 28 -6.32 12.15 2.88
C GLN A 28 -5.41 12.42 4.09
N THR A 29 -5.84 13.23 5.05
CA THR A 29 -5.05 13.54 6.25
C THR A 29 -4.81 12.29 7.08
N VAL A 30 -5.86 11.51 7.39
CA VAL A 30 -5.73 10.28 8.18
C VAL A 30 -4.86 9.24 7.46
N TYR A 31 -5.03 9.12 6.14
CA TYR A 31 -4.26 8.17 5.33
C TYR A 31 -2.79 8.55 5.18
N PHE A 32 -2.48 9.85 5.24
CA PHE A 32 -1.11 10.36 5.11
C PHE A 32 -0.30 10.28 6.41
N LEU A 33 -0.98 10.15 7.55
CA LEU A 33 -0.35 10.11 8.87
C LEU A 33 0.74 9.03 9.00
N PRO A 34 0.54 7.77 8.55
CA PRO A 34 1.59 6.75 8.59
C PRO A 34 2.82 7.08 7.75
N TYR A 35 2.66 7.80 6.65
CA TYR A 35 3.76 8.17 5.76
C TYR A 35 4.71 9.20 6.38
N VAL A 36 4.18 10.10 7.21
CA VAL A 36 4.99 11.14 7.90
C VAL A 36 5.65 10.60 9.16
N THR A 37 5.17 9.46 9.67
CA THR A 37 5.70 8.84 10.88
C THR A 37 7.06 8.17 10.59
N ASN A 38 7.93 8.14 11.60
CA ASN A 38 9.23 7.47 11.48
C ASN A 38 9.05 5.98 11.12
N THR A 39 9.69 5.56 10.03
CA THR A 39 9.63 4.19 9.50
C THR A 39 9.99 3.13 10.54
N LEU A 40 10.99 3.39 11.39
CA LEU A 40 11.38 2.46 12.47
C LEU A 40 10.27 2.31 13.51
N ALA A 41 9.62 3.41 13.90
CA ALA A 41 8.51 3.36 14.86
C ALA A 41 7.33 2.56 14.31
N VAL A 42 6.98 2.76 13.03
CA VAL A 42 5.92 1.98 12.36
C VAL A 42 6.33 0.51 12.25
N GLY A 43 7.59 0.23 11.92
CA GLY A 43 8.13 -1.14 11.87
C GLY A 43 8.00 -1.88 13.19
N LEU A 44 8.34 -1.22 14.31
CA LEU A 44 8.16 -1.80 15.66
C LEU A 44 6.70 -2.10 15.98
N VAL A 45 5.76 -1.24 15.59
CA VAL A 45 4.33 -1.50 15.76
C VAL A 45 3.91 -2.74 14.95
N PHE A 46 4.35 -2.84 13.69
CA PHE A 46 4.07 -4.02 12.87
C PHE A 46 4.71 -5.28 13.46
N MET A 47 5.95 -5.20 13.94
CA MET A 47 6.60 -6.32 14.64
C MET A 47 5.74 -6.82 15.80
N ILE A 48 5.24 -5.93 16.66
CA ILE A 48 4.37 -6.30 17.80
C ILE A 48 3.05 -6.94 17.32
N LEU A 49 2.44 -6.39 16.26
CA LEU A 49 1.18 -6.88 15.72
C LEU A 49 1.29 -8.32 15.17
N PHE A 50 2.43 -8.64 14.54
CA PHE A 50 2.67 -9.93 13.89
C PHE A 50 3.49 -10.92 14.73
N LYS A 51 4.05 -10.46 15.87
CA LYS A 51 4.89 -11.31 16.73
C LYS A 51 4.10 -12.46 17.31
N LYS A 52 4.75 -13.62 17.40
CA LYS A 52 4.28 -14.78 18.16
C LYS A 52 5.28 -15.07 19.27
N THR A 53 4.82 -15.13 20.50
CA THR A 53 5.65 -15.48 21.66
C THR A 53 5.01 -16.68 22.37
N ALA A 54 5.78 -17.41 23.14
CA ALA A 54 5.28 -18.57 23.91
C ALA A 54 4.12 -18.21 24.87
N TYR A 55 4.02 -16.95 25.28
CA TYR A 55 3.04 -16.48 26.26
C TYR A 55 1.98 -15.53 25.69
N THR A 56 2.26 -14.91 24.54
CA THR A 56 1.35 -13.90 23.94
C THR A 56 1.40 -13.95 22.43
N ASP A 57 0.24 -14.04 21.82
CA ASP A 57 0.07 -13.89 20.38
C ASP A 57 -0.19 -12.42 20.04
N GLY A 58 0.45 -11.91 19.00
CA GLY A 58 0.14 -10.58 18.44
C GLY A 58 -1.29 -10.52 17.89
N LEU A 59 -1.81 -9.32 17.72
CA LEU A 59 -3.20 -9.10 17.32
C LEU A 59 -3.59 -9.86 16.04
N VAL A 60 -2.69 -10.00 15.08
CA VAL A 60 -2.96 -10.75 13.85
C VAL A 60 -3.19 -12.22 14.13
N ASN A 61 -2.37 -12.83 14.99
CA ASN A 61 -2.54 -14.22 15.38
C ASN A 61 -3.81 -14.44 16.22
N LEU A 62 -4.18 -13.48 17.08
CA LEU A 62 -5.45 -13.51 17.80
C LEU A 62 -6.65 -13.52 16.85
N MET A 63 -6.60 -12.69 15.79
CA MET A 63 -7.63 -12.70 14.76
C MET A 63 -7.68 -14.02 13.99
N ILE A 64 -6.52 -14.59 13.61
CA ILE A 64 -6.44 -15.89 12.93
C ILE A 64 -7.06 -16.99 13.80
N ASN A 65 -6.74 -17.01 15.10
CA ASN A 65 -7.28 -17.97 16.04
C ASN A 65 -8.81 -17.83 16.21
N TRP A 66 -9.32 -16.60 16.21
CA TRP A 66 -10.75 -16.33 16.28
C TRP A 66 -11.53 -16.90 15.08
N PHE A 67 -10.91 -16.88 13.89
CA PHE A 67 -11.47 -17.51 12.69
C PHE A 67 -11.16 -19.03 12.58
N GLY A 68 -10.63 -19.66 13.66
CA GLY A 68 -10.34 -21.11 13.68
C GLY A 68 -9.02 -21.50 12.99
N GLY A 69 -8.17 -20.53 12.64
CA GLY A 69 -6.84 -20.79 12.10
C GLY A 69 -5.83 -21.13 13.20
N LYS A 70 -4.65 -21.62 12.80
CA LYS A 70 -3.52 -21.84 13.72
C LYS A 70 -2.62 -20.59 13.71
N SER A 71 -2.11 -20.22 14.90
CA SER A 71 -1.12 -19.15 15.04
C SER A 71 0.11 -19.42 14.19
N VAL A 72 0.52 -18.44 13.39
CA VAL A 72 1.71 -18.50 12.54
C VAL A 72 2.77 -17.57 13.12
N ASP A 73 4.02 -18.04 13.15
CA ASP A 73 5.13 -17.17 13.47
C ASP A 73 5.56 -16.39 12.21
N PHE A 74 5.22 -15.11 12.18
CA PHE A 74 5.49 -14.25 11.04
C PHE A 74 6.87 -13.56 11.10
N ILE A 75 7.47 -13.47 12.29
CA ILE A 75 8.73 -12.74 12.49
C ILE A 75 9.91 -13.71 12.49
N ASP A 76 9.83 -14.79 13.29
CA ASP A 76 10.91 -15.76 13.44
C ASP A 76 10.62 -17.09 12.70
N GLY A 77 9.46 -17.18 12.05
CA GLY A 77 8.96 -18.38 11.37
C GLY A 77 9.50 -18.59 9.95
N PRO A 78 8.77 -19.35 9.13
CA PRO A 78 9.21 -19.74 7.79
C PRO A 78 9.34 -18.54 6.84
N TYR A 79 10.21 -18.68 5.84
CA TYR A 79 10.52 -17.63 4.86
C TYR A 79 9.29 -16.99 4.21
N TRP A 80 8.28 -17.78 3.84
CA TRP A 80 7.05 -17.24 3.23
C TRP A 80 6.28 -16.30 4.17
N ALA A 81 6.30 -16.55 5.49
CA ALA A 81 5.62 -15.72 6.47
C ALA A 81 6.36 -14.38 6.65
N LYS A 82 7.70 -14.42 6.74
CA LYS A 82 8.56 -13.22 6.76
C LYS A 82 8.34 -12.36 5.52
N MET A 83 8.34 -12.98 4.33
CA MET A 83 8.11 -12.27 3.06
C MET A 83 6.71 -11.68 2.97
N PHE A 84 5.69 -12.36 3.50
CA PHE A 84 4.33 -11.84 3.54
C PHE A 84 4.26 -10.55 4.37
N VAL A 85 4.81 -10.55 5.59
CA VAL A 85 4.82 -9.36 6.45
C VAL A 85 5.61 -8.23 5.82
N LEU A 86 6.77 -8.51 5.26
CA LEU A 86 7.60 -7.51 4.58
C LEU A 86 6.85 -6.87 3.40
N CYS A 87 6.23 -7.69 2.55
CA CYS A 87 5.43 -7.19 1.42
C CYS A 87 4.24 -6.36 1.90
N PHE A 88 3.51 -6.82 2.91
CA PHE A 88 2.37 -6.11 3.47
C PHE A 88 2.78 -4.77 4.07
N TYR A 89 3.85 -4.75 4.86
CA TYR A 89 4.43 -3.53 5.45
C TYR A 89 4.86 -2.53 4.37
N THR A 90 5.64 -2.99 3.39
CA THR A 90 6.12 -2.13 2.29
C THR A 90 4.96 -1.52 1.50
N ILE A 91 3.93 -2.33 1.19
CA ILE A 91 2.72 -1.82 0.52
C ILE A 91 2.03 -0.78 1.40
N TRP A 92 1.85 -1.07 2.68
CA TRP A 92 1.20 -0.16 3.62
C TRP A 92 1.89 1.20 3.71
N ILE A 93 3.23 1.21 3.83
CA ILE A 93 3.99 2.46 4.04
C ILE A 93 4.03 3.35 2.80
N VAL A 94 4.08 2.76 1.58
CA VAL A 94 4.16 3.54 0.33
C VAL A 94 2.78 3.95 -0.21
N MET A 95 1.72 3.29 0.24
CA MET A 95 0.36 3.49 -0.27
C MET A 95 -0.16 4.92 -0.08
N PRO A 96 0.01 5.59 1.08
CA PRO A 96 -0.48 6.96 1.28
C PRO A 96 0.09 7.95 0.26
N PHE A 97 1.37 7.89 -0.01
CA PHE A 97 2.01 8.74 -1.00
C PHE A 97 1.46 8.52 -2.42
N LYS A 98 1.31 7.25 -2.81
CA LYS A 98 0.74 6.89 -4.13
C LYS A 98 -0.70 7.35 -4.27
N VAL A 99 -1.52 7.16 -3.23
CA VAL A 99 -2.92 7.62 -3.21
C VAL A 99 -2.99 9.14 -3.33
N LEU A 100 -2.13 9.88 -2.64
CA LEU A 100 -2.08 11.34 -2.71
C LEU A 100 -1.78 11.81 -4.14
N ILE A 101 -0.73 11.30 -4.76
CA ILE A 101 -0.32 11.65 -6.13
C ILE A 101 -1.43 11.31 -7.13
N LEU A 102 -1.99 10.09 -7.06
CA LEU A 102 -3.04 9.66 -7.99
C LEU A 102 -4.34 10.45 -7.80
N THR A 103 -4.70 10.78 -6.56
CA THR A 103 -5.89 11.60 -6.30
C THR A 103 -5.71 13.02 -6.84
N SER A 104 -4.51 13.59 -6.76
CA SER A 104 -4.18 14.88 -7.35
C SER A 104 -4.19 14.82 -8.88
N ALA A 105 -3.63 13.77 -9.46
CA ALA A 105 -3.67 13.54 -10.90
C ALA A 105 -5.11 13.38 -11.43
N LEU A 106 -5.95 12.62 -10.72
CA LEU A 106 -7.38 12.50 -11.08
C LEU A 106 -8.13 13.82 -10.98
N ALA A 107 -7.77 14.68 -10.03
CA ALA A 107 -8.38 16.01 -9.87
C ALA A 107 -7.93 17.03 -10.93
N SER A 108 -6.77 16.84 -11.55
CA SER A 108 -6.25 17.71 -12.60
C SER A 108 -6.86 17.46 -13.98
N VAL A 109 -7.58 16.35 -14.16
CA VAL A 109 -8.25 16.05 -15.44
C VAL A 109 -9.40 17.03 -15.66
N ASP A 110 -9.42 17.69 -16.83
CA ASP A 110 -10.45 18.66 -17.18
C ASP A 110 -11.84 18.01 -17.22
N GLN A 111 -12.79 18.65 -16.53
CA GLN A 111 -14.19 18.20 -16.44
C GLN A 111 -14.89 18.17 -17.80
N ASN A 112 -14.42 18.94 -18.78
CA ASN A 112 -14.98 18.98 -20.12
C ASN A 112 -14.92 17.61 -20.80
N TYR A 113 -13.86 16.82 -20.59
CA TYR A 113 -13.79 15.46 -21.11
C TYR A 113 -14.88 14.56 -20.54
N TYR A 114 -15.17 14.69 -19.25
CA TYR A 114 -16.23 13.91 -18.61
C TYR A 114 -17.63 14.34 -19.05
N ASN A 115 -17.84 15.63 -19.24
CA ASN A 115 -19.12 16.18 -19.70
C ASN A 115 -19.42 15.74 -21.14
N ALA A 116 -18.46 15.84 -22.04
CA ALA A 116 -18.58 15.37 -23.41
C ALA A 116 -18.91 13.86 -23.47
N ALA A 117 -18.15 13.04 -22.73
CA ALA A 117 -18.39 11.59 -22.70
C ALA A 117 -19.75 11.21 -22.10
N ARG A 118 -20.30 12.02 -21.19
CA ARG A 118 -21.65 11.81 -20.65
C ARG A 118 -22.73 12.14 -21.67
N ILE A 119 -22.55 13.19 -22.45
CA ILE A 119 -23.47 13.56 -23.55
C ILE A 119 -23.53 12.41 -24.58
N ASP A 120 -22.38 11.79 -24.87
CA ASP A 120 -22.28 10.64 -25.76
C ASP A 120 -22.83 9.33 -25.15
N GLY A 121 -23.41 9.36 -23.94
CA GLY A 121 -23.95 8.18 -23.28
C GLY A 121 -22.90 7.14 -22.85
N THR A 122 -21.62 7.51 -22.77
CA THR A 122 -20.53 6.58 -22.45
C THR A 122 -20.61 6.10 -21.01
N SER A 123 -20.45 4.78 -20.77
CA SER A 123 -20.47 4.20 -19.44
C SER A 123 -19.30 4.65 -18.58
N LYS A 124 -19.49 4.74 -17.25
CA LYS A 124 -18.45 5.17 -16.28
C LYS A 124 -17.15 4.36 -16.39
N PHE A 125 -17.25 3.05 -16.61
CA PHE A 125 -16.10 2.17 -16.79
C PHE A 125 -15.31 2.52 -18.06
N ARG A 126 -16.01 2.81 -19.16
CA ARG A 126 -15.39 3.19 -20.43
C ARG A 126 -14.74 4.58 -20.32
N ILE A 127 -15.36 5.52 -19.62
CA ILE A 127 -14.78 6.83 -19.31
C ILE A 127 -13.48 6.64 -18.53
N PHE A 128 -13.50 5.81 -17.47
CA PHE A 128 -12.31 5.56 -16.66
C PHE A 128 -11.17 4.94 -17.47
N THR A 129 -11.45 3.90 -18.26
CA THR A 129 -10.41 3.16 -18.98
C THR A 129 -9.91 3.88 -20.24
N ARG A 130 -10.75 4.65 -20.95
CA ARG A 130 -10.39 5.26 -22.22
C ARG A 130 -10.06 6.75 -22.14
N ILE A 131 -10.49 7.43 -21.08
CA ILE A 131 -10.23 8.87 -20.90
C ILE A 131 -9.34 9.09 -19.69
N THR A 132 -9.79 8.68 -18.49
CA THR A 132 -9.08 8.98 -17.24
C THR A 132 -7.72 8.31 -17.19
N LEU A 133 -7.66 7.00 -17.41
CA LEU A 133 -6.43 6.21 -17.27
C LEU A 133 -5.31 6.67 -18.24
N PRO A 134 -5.58 6.91 -19.52
CA PRO A 134 -4.56 7.47 -20.43
C PRO A 134 -4.08 8.87 -20.04
N LEU A 135 -4.98 9.74 -19.55
CA LEU A 135 -4.61 11.09 -19.15
C LEU A 135 -3.71 11.13 -17.92
N ILE A 136 -3.90 10.21 -16.97
CA ILE A 136 -3.06 10.11 -15.76
C ILE A 136 -1.89 9.14 -15.93
N SER A 137 -1.73 8.51 -17.10
CA SER A 137 -0.67 7.50 -17.34
C SER A 137 0.75 8.01 -17.06
N PRO A 138 1.13 9.28 -17.31
CA PRO A 138 2.44 9.79 -16.95
C PRO A 138 2.71 9.73 -15.44
N MET A 139 1.68 9.98 -14.61
CA MET A 139 1.79 9.89 -13.15
C MET A 139 1.87 8.44 -12.67
N ILE A 140 1.12 7.53 -13.32
CA ILE A 140 1.24 6.09 -13.03
C ILE A 140 2.66 5.61 -13.36
N PHE A 141 3.20 6.00 -14.51
CA PHE A 141 4.56 5.67 -14.92
C PHE A 141 5.61 6.19 -13.94
N TYR A 142 5.47 7.45 -13.51
CA TYR A 142 6.30 8.03 -12.46
C TYR A 142 6.28 7.20 -11.17
N LEU A 143 5.09 6.82 -10.68
CA LEU A 143 4.94 6.04 -9.47
C LEU A 143 5.49 4.61 -9.59
N VAL A 144 5.43 4.03 -10.77
CA VAL A 144 6.03 2.72 -11.04
C VAL A 144 7.55 2.80 -11.00
N ILE A 145 8.15 3.75 -11.72
CA ILE A 145 9.62 3.91 -11.74
C ILE A 145 10.17 4.23 -10.36
N THR A 146 9.61 5.24 -9.68
CA THR A 146 10.04 5.62 -8.33
C THR A 146 9.80 4.49 -7.32
N GLY A 147 8.73 3.73 -7.51
CA GLY A 147 8.44 2.53 -6.73
C GLY A 147 9.49 1.43 -6.90
N PHE A 148 9.95 1.17 -8.12
CA PHE A 148 11.06 0.22 -8.35
C PHE A 148 12.36 0.71 -7.72
N ILE A 149 12.69 1.99 -7.86
CA ILE A 149 13.88 2.57 -7.20
C ILE A 149 13.78 2.41 -5.67
N GLY A 150 12.59 2.65 -5.09
CA GLY A 150 12.33 2.44 -3.66
C GLY A 150 12.45 0.97 -3.26
N ALA A 151 11.94 0.05 -4.08
CA ALA A 151 12.01 -1.39 -3.80
C ALA A 151 13.46 -1.91 -3.74
N PHE A 152 14.37 -1.37 -4.55
CA PHE A 152 15.81 -1.68 -4.45
C PHE A 152 16.46 -1.12 -3.19
N LYS A 153 15.86 -0.14 -2.54
CA LYS A 153 16.32 0.46 -1.27
C LYS A 153 15.60 -0.09 -0.04
N ALA A 154 14.83 -1.17 -0.18
CA ALA A 154 13.98 -1.73 0.87
C ALA A 154 14.75 -2.36 2.06
N TYR A 155 16.08 -2.28 2.09
CA TYR A 155 16.88 -2.72 3.23
C TYR A 155 16.43 -2.07 4.55
N SER A 156 16.14 -0.76 4.53
CA SER A 156 15.66 -0.06 5.72
C SER A 156 14.33 -0.60 6.25
N ASP A 157 13.46 -1.05 5.36
CA ASP A 157 12.15 -1.62 5.72
C ASP A 157 12.32 -2.99 6.38
N ALA A 158 13.27 -3.80 5.87
CA ALA A 158 13.61 -5.10 6.45
C ALA A 158 14.24 -4.92 7.85
N VAL A 159 15.15 -3.96 8.02
CA VAL A 159 15.75 -3.64 9.33
C VAL A 159 14.69 -3.12 10.32
N ALA A 160 13.72 -2.34 9.87
CA ALA A 160 12.65 -1.84 10.72
C ALA A 160 11.74 -2.95 11.27
N LEU A 161 11.52 -4.02 10.49
CA LEU A 161 10.68 -5.16 10.87
C LEU A 161 11.43 -6.25 11.65
N PHE A 162 12.63 -6.60 11.21
CA PHE A 162 13.36 -7.77 11.72
C PHE A 162 14.57 -7.40 12.60
N GLY A 163 14.87 -6.11 12.73
CA GLY A 163 16.07 -5.64 13.45
C GLY A 163 17.35 -5.75 12.62
N THR A 164 18.49 -5.46 13.28
CA THR A 164 19.82 -5.48 12.63
C THR A 164 20.40 -6.89 12.47
N ASP A 165 19.88 -7.87 13.20
CA ASP A 165 20.30 -9.28 13.12
C ASP A 165 19.57 -10.02 11.97
N LEU A 166 19.65 -9.40 10.78
CA LEU A 166 19.32 -10.10 9.56
C LEU A 166 20.39 -11.18 9.36
N ASN A 167 20.14 -12.38 9.86
CA ASN A 167 20.98 -13.54 9.52
C ASN A 167 20.91 -13.73 8.01
N ALA A 168 21.86 -13.14 7.32
CA ALA A 168 21.98 -13.15 5.87
C ALA A 168 22.01 -14.59 5.30
N ALA A 169 22.41 -15.56 6.12
CA ALA A 169 22.43 -16.98 5.77
C ALA A 169 21.02 -17.58 5.56
N GLU A 170 19.99 -17.07 6.25
CA GLU A 170 18.62 -17.61 6.11
C GLU A 170 17.78 -16.91 5.02
N MET A 171 18.22 -15.77 4.52
CA MET A 171 17.54 -15.08 3.40
C MET A 171 18.12 -15.45 2.04
N ASN A 172 19.24 -16.15 1.99
CA ASN A 172 19.92 -16.56 0.75
C ASN A 172 19.76 -18.05 0.42
N THR A 173 18.99 -18.79 1.15
CA THR A 173 18.59 -20.18 0.83
C THR A 173 17.09 -20.23 0.58
#